data_9ff6b698bf6553b084d914e4602ab3c3
#
_entry.id   9ff6b698bf6553b084d914e4602ab3c3
#
_cell.length_a   1.000
_cell.length_b   1.000
_cell.length_c   1.000
_cell.angle_alpha   90.00
_cell.angle_beta   90.00
_cell.angle_gamma   90.00
#
_symmetry.space_group_name_H-M   'P 1'
#
loop_
_entity.id
_entity.type
_entity.pdbx_description
1 polymer ?
#
loop_
_entity_poly.entity_id
_entity_poly.type
_entity_poly.pdbx_seq_one_letter_code
_entity_poly.pdbx_strand_id
1 'polypeptide(L)'
;MNHSHLFIPLEGHGHTAKYLDTIRVTKYVALEPNIHMHDEIRRAADAAGFSEAAGTFVLLACGAEDTTTILTSLGGYQPVDTLVSVLTLCSVPDPQETIKSLATEVLKPGGQVLFFEHVQNPQPHIAWWQTFWSPLWALAFDGCRLDRPTHTWIQQVGGWASDEVTDVDGEDGEHLLWHRVGKLVKAM
;
A
#
# COMPACT_ATOMS: atom_id res chain seq x y z
N MET A 1 20.59 19.39 4.94
CA MET A 1 20.65 18.22 4.03
C MET A 1 19.22 17.94 3.60
N ASN A 2 18.91 18.13 2.32
CA ASN A 2 17.59 17.80 1.80
C ASN A 2 17.46 16.27 1.80
N HIS A 3 16.74 15.73 2.76
CA HIS A 3 16.36 14.32 2.71
C HIS A 3 15.26 14.20 1.65
N SER A 4 15.58 13.53 0.54
CA SER A 4 14.61 13.18 -0.47
C SER A 4 13.64 12.16 0.15
N HIS A 5 12.38 12.55 0.35
CA HIS A 5 11.35 11.62 0.81
C HIS A 5 10.77 10.89 -0.40
N LEU A 6 11.13 9.62 -0.54
CA LEU A 6 10.60 8.71 -1.55
C LEU A 6 9.34 8.04 -1.01
N PHE A 7 8.24 8.23 -1.71
CA PHE A 7 6.90 7.79 -1.34
C PHE A 7 6.36 6.80 -2.39
N ILE A 8 5.95 5.62 -1.95
CA ILE A 8 5.34 4.59 -2.82
C ILE A 8 3.92 4.30 -2.35
N PRO A 9 2.88 4.71 -3.07
CA PRO A 9 1.55 4.15 -2.91
C PRO A 9 1.38 2.87 -3.72
N LEU A 10 0.68 1.92 -3.13
CA LEU A 10 0.12 0.76 -3.79
C LEU A 10 -1.33 1.10 -4.11
N GLU A 11 -1.60 1.53 -5.35
CA GLU A 11 -2.96 1.96 -5.70
C GLU A 11 -3.24 1.97 -7.20
N GLY A 12 -4.47 1.58 -7.59
CA GLY A 12 -4.86 1.45 -8.98
C GLY A 12 -5.18 2.76 -9.74
N HIS A 13 -5.58 3.85 -9.09
CA HIS A 13 -6.13 5.04 -9.75
C HIS A 13 -5.40 6.37 -9.46
N GLY A 14 -4.30 6.35 -8.71
CA GLY A 14 -3.56 7.56 -8.38
C GLY A 14 -4.29 8.48 -7.37
N HIS A 15 -5.25 7.96 -6.63
CA HIS A 15 -6.07 8.77 -5.72
C HIS A 15 -5.29 9.39 -4.56
N THR A 16 -4.16 8.83 -4.16
CA THR A 16 -3.30 9.33 -3.07
C THR A 16 -2.54 10.58 -3.48
N ALA A 17 -2.21 10.75 -4.76
CA ALA A 17 -1.37 11.84 -5.27
C ALA A 17 -1.83 13.23 -4.78
N LYS A 18 -3.14 13.50 -4.80
CA LYS A 18 -3.73 14.80 -4.39
C LYS A 18 -3.57 15.14 -2.91
N TYR A 19 -3.21 14.17 -2.08
CA TYR A 19 -2.99 14.38 -0.64
C TYR A 19 -1.52 14.56 -0.29
N LEU A 20 -0.61 14.44 -1.28
CA LEU A 20 0.82 14.54 -1.08
C LEU A 20 1.25 16.01 -1.05
N ASP A 21 2.05 16.35 -0.04
CA ASP A 21 2.68 17.66 0.06
C ASP A 21 4.01 17.65 -0.73
N THR A 22 4.04 18.36 -1.86
CA THR A 22 5.22 18.45 -2.73
C THR A 22 6.44 19.13 -2.09
N ILE A 23 6.27 19.78 -0.94
CA ILE A 23 7.39 20.31 -0.15
C ILE A 23 8.08 19.17 0.62
N ARG A 24 7.31 18.20 1.07
CA ARG A 24 7.80 17.06 1.87
C ARG A 24 8.13 15.84 1.02
N VAL A 25 7.27 15.51 0.06
CA VAL A 25 7.47 14.38 -0.86
C VAL A 25 8.25 14.87 -2.06
N THR A 26 9.48 14.45 -2.19
CA THR A 26 10.37 14.87 -3.29
C THR A 26 10.26 13.94 -4.49
N LYS A 27 9.82 12.70 -4.26
CA LYS A 27 9.61 11.70 -5.33
C LYS A 27 8.44 10.79 -5.00
N TYR A 28 7.50 10.72 -5.92
CA TYR A 28 6.34 9.85 -5.92
C TYR A 28 6.56 8.70 -6.89
N VAL A 29 6.40 7.45 -6.44
CA VAL A 29 6.55 6.25 -7.27
C VAL A 29 5.27 5.44 -7.21
N ALA A 30 4.53 5.37 -8.30
CA ALA A 30 3.33 4.55 -8.41
C ALA A 30 3.68 3.13 -8.90
N LEU A 31 3.08 2.12 -8.28
CA LEU A 31 3.15 0.73 -8.71
C LEU A 31 1.79 0.34 -9.29
N GLU A 32 1.73 0.01 -10.58
CA GLU A 32 0.49 -0.39 -11.23
C GLU A 32 0.77 -1.36 -12.39
N PRO A 33 0.40 -2.65 -12.24
CA PRO A 33 0.60 -3.64 -13.30
C PRO A 33 -0.33 -3.45 -14.51
N ASN A 34 -1.52 -2.83 -14.31
CA ASN A 34 -2.48 -2.60 -15.37
C ASN A 34 -2.14 -1.35 -16.18
N ILE A 35 -1.59 -1.54 -17.38
CA ILE A 35 -1.20 -0.45 -18.26
C ILE A 35 -2.35 0.49 -18.66
N HIS A 36 -3.60 0.05 -18.61
CA HIS A 36 -4.76 0.87 -18.90
C HIS A 36 -5.03 1.96 -17.86
N MET A 37 -4.49 1.79 -16.65
CA MET A 37 -4.58 2.77 -15.57
C MET A 37 -3.50 3.85 -15.64
N HIS A 38 -2.43 3.62 -16.40
CA HIS A 38 -1.23 4.46 -16.40
C HIS A 38 -1.49 5.91 -16.78
N ASP A 39 -2.36 6.17 -17.77
CA ASP A 39 -2.65 7.53 -18.21
C ASP A 39 -3.46 8.32 -17.17
N GLU A 40 -4.28 7.62 -16.40
CA GLU A 40 -5.02 8.24 -15.29
C GLU A 40 -4.10 8.58 -14.13
N ILE A 41 -3.21 7.67 -13.76
CA ILE A 41 -2.21 7.86 -12.70
C ILE A 41 -1.28 9.03 -13.07
N ARG A 42 -0.79 9.12 -14.31
CA ARG A 42 0.03 10.25 -14.78
C ARG A 42 -0.71 11.58 -14.65
N ARG A 43 -1.98 11.63 -15.10
CA ARG A 43 -2.80 12.85 -14.98
C ARG A 43 -3.01 13.24 -13.51
N ALA A 44 -3.23 12.27 -12.62
CA ALA A 44 -3.38 12.52 -11.18
C ALA A 44 -2.06 13.03 -10.56
N ALA A 45 -0.93 12.44 -10.93
CA ALA A 45 0.39 12.89 -10.49
C ALA A 45 0.71 14.32 -10.96
N ASP A 46 0.52 14.61 -12.24
CA ASP A 46 0.72 15.94 -12.83
C ASP A 46 -0.15 17.00 -12.15
N ALA A 47 -1.43 16.68 -11.92
CA ALA A 47 -2.36 17.58 -11.22
C ALA A 47 -1.94 17.85 -9.77
N ALA A 48 -1.24 16.90 -9.14
CA ALA A 48 -0.68 17.03 -7.79
C ALA A 48 0.71 17.70 -7.76
N GLY A 49 1.29 18.04 -8.92
CA GLY A 49 2.59 18.69 -9.04
C GLY A 49 3.79 17.74 -9.14
N PHE A 50 3.56 16.45 -9.40
CA PHE A 50 4.61 15.46 -9.65
C PHE A 50 4.67 15.13 -11.14
N SER A 51 5.86 15.11 -11.73
CA SER A 51 6.02 14.95 -13.18
C SER A 51 7.21 14.04 -13.51
N GLU A 52 7.02 13.16 -14.51
CA GLU A 52 8.10 12.33 -15.05
C GLU A 52 9.22 13.22 -15.63
N ALA A 53 8.87 14.32 -16.31
CA ALA A 53 9.83 15.26 -16.92
C ALA A 53 10.70 15.96 -15.87
N ALA A 54 10.18 16.25 -14.69
CA ALA A 54 10.92 16.83 -13.58
C ALA A 54 11.67 15.77 -12.74
N GLY A 55 11.46 14.48 -13.01
CA GLY A 55 12.03 13.37 -12.24
C GLY A 55 11.40 13.19 -10.85
N THR A 56 10.31 13.89 -10.55
CA THR A 56 9.58 13.82 -9.27
C THR A 56 8.51 12.74 -9.25
N PHE A 57 8.19 12.16 -10.41
CA PHE A 57 7.26 11.05 -10.57
C PHE A 57 7.90 9.89 -11.32
N VAL A 58 7.61 8.67 -10.90
CA VAL A 58 7.97 7.42 -11.59
C VAL A 58 6.78 6.48 -11.54
N LEU A 59 6.40 5.91 -12.67
CA LEU A 59 5.41 4.88 -12.77
C LEU A 59 6.08 3.55 -13.16
N LEU A 60 5.94 2.55 -12.31
CA LEU A 60 6.45 1.21 -12.53
C LEU A 60 5.29 0.28 -12.94
N ALA A 61 5.43 -0.35 -14.11
CA ALA A 61 4.47 -1.30 -14.65
C ALA A 61 4.65 -2.68 -14.00
N CYS A 62 4.55 -2.74 -12.68
CA CYS A 62 4.70 -3.98 -11.90
C CYS A 62 3.77 -3.95 -10.67
N GLY A 63 3.47 -5.13 -10.13
CA GLY A 63 2.78 -5.27 -8.86
C GLY A 63 3.71 -5.06 -7.66
N ALA A 64 3.11 -4.95 -6.49
CA ALA A 64 3.83 -4.78 -5.23
C ALA A 64 4.71 -5.98 -4.85
N GLU A 65 4.38 -7.16 -5.39
CA GLU A 65 5.13 -8.41 -5.23
C GLU A 65 6.44 -8.45 -6.00
N ASP A 66 6.60 -7.63 -7.05
CA ASP A 66 7.83 -7.59 -7.84
C ASP A 66 8.89 -6.65 -7.22
N THR A 67 9.35 -7.04 -6.04
CA THR A 67 10.37 -6.33 -5.28
C THR A 67 11.67 -6.13 -6.08
N THR A 68 12.01 -7.07 -6.96
CA THR A 68 13.21 -6.99 -7.81
C THR A 68 13.14 -5.80 -8.76
N THR A 69 12.03 -5.63 -9.47
CA THR A 69 11.80 -4.49 -10.36
C THR A 69 11.79 -3.18 -9.58
N ILE A 70 11.14 -3.14 -8.41
CA ILE A 70 11.09 -1.98 -7.54
C ILE A 70 12.51 -1.55 -7.13
N LEU A 71 13.31 -2.45 -6.57
CA LEU A 71 14.65 -2.16 -6.10
C LEU A 71 15.59 -1.74 -7.23
N THR A 72 15.53 -2.43 -8.36
CA THR A 72 16.35 -2.11 -9.54
C THR A 72 16.04 -0.71 -10.06
N SER A 73 14.76 -0.34 -10.13
CA SER A 73 14.30 0.96 -10.63
C SER A 73 14.61 2.11 -9.68
N LEU A 74 14.72 1.83 -8.39
CA LEU A 74 14.94 2.85 -7.35
C LEU A 74 16.40 2.95 -6.88
N GLY A 75 17.29 2.15 -7.43
CA GLY A 75 18.73 2.26 -7.20
C GLY A 75 19.25 1.46 -6.02
N GLY A 76 18.57 0.41 -5.57
CA GLY A 76 19.11 -0.54 -4.62
C GLY A 76 18.24 -0.86 -3.40
N TYR A 77 18.89 -1.34 -2.36
CA TYR A 77 18.25 -1.86 -1.15
C TYR A 77 17.78 -0.73 -0.22
N GLN A 78 16.56 -0.87 0.30
CA GLN A 78 15.91 0.06 1.24
C GLN A 78 15.87 1.53 0.78
N PRO A 79 15.36 1.82 -0.43
CA PRO A 79 15.37 3.18 -0.97
C PRO A 79 14.23 4.07 -0.45
N VAL A 80 13.18 3.50 0.16
CA VAL A 80 11.86 4.13 0.37
C VAL A 80 11.67 4.64 1.79
N ASP A 81 11.18 5.86 1.94
CA ASP A 81 10.85 6.47 3.24
C ASP A 81 9.44 6.13 3.70
N THR A 82 8.50 6.09 2.77
CA THR A 82 7.09 5.85 3.09
C THR A 82 6.45 4.90 2.08
N LEU A 83 5.91 3.81 2.56
CA LEU A 83 4.99 2.94 1.84
C LEU A 83 3.56 3.31 2.21
N VAL A 84 2.68 3.39 1.22
CA VAL A 84 1.25 3.62 1.46
C VAL A 84 0.44 2.54 0.75
N SER A 85 -0.53 1.99 1.44
CA SER A 85 -1.45 1.01 0.88
C SER A 85 -2.90 1.41 1.14
N VAL A 86 -3.67 1.55 0.07
CA VAL A 86 -5.08 1.92 0.15
C VAL A 86 -5.90 0.91 -0.63
N LEU A 87 -6.57 -0.01 0.09
CA LEU A 87 -7.44 -1.05 -0.47
C LEU A 87 -6.76 -1.91 -1.56
N THR A 88 -5.48 -2.20 -1.39
CA THR A 88 -4.64 -2.90 -2.39
C THR A 88 -4.17 -4.27 -1.92
N LEU A 89 -3.72 -4.41 -0.67
CA LEU A 89 -3.16 -5.66 -0.14
C LEU A 89 -4.16 -6.83 -0.15
N CYS A 90 -5.44 -6.54 -0.22
CA CYS A 90 -6.49 -7.55 -0.39
C CYS A 90 -6.40 -8.28 -1.75
N SER A 91 -5.86 -7.63 -2.79
CA SER A 91 -5.78 -8.15 -4.16
C SER A 91 -4.40 -8.71 -4.53
N VAL A 92 -3.35 -8.29 -3.82
CA VAL A 92 -1.96 -8.68 -4.14
C VAL A 92 -1.78 -10.20 -4.07
N PRO A 93 -1.07 -10.84 -5.01
CA PRO A 93 -0.62 -12.22 -4.89
C PRO A 93 0.32 -12.38 -3.68
N ASP A 94 0.22 -13.53 -2.98
CA ASP A 94 1.07 -13.87 -1.84
C ASP A 94 1.33 -12.71 -0.85
N PRO A 95 0.25 -12.09 -0.30
CA PRO A 95 0.35 -10.82 0.41
C PRO A 95 1.26 -10.86 1.65
N GLN A 96 1.41 -12.01 2.30
CA GLN A 96 2.31 -12.14 3.46
C GLN A 96 3.77 -11.96 3.05
N GLU A 97 4.20 -12.63 1.98
CA GLU A 97 5.58 -12.49 1.48
C GLU A 97 5.80 -11.11 0.87
N THR A 98 4.82 -10.59 0.13
CA THR A 98 4.88 -9.22 -0.40
C THR A 98 5.04 -8.17 0.71
N ILE A 99 4.21 -8.21 1.75
CA ILE A 99 4.30 -7.31 2.91
C ILE A 99 5.68 -7.42 3.57
N LYS A 100 6.17 -8.65 3.77
CA LYS A 100 7.47 -8.89 4.38
C LYS A 100 8.60 -8.30 3.53
N SER A 101 8.62 -8.58 2.23
CA SER A 101 9.66 -8.07 1.32
C SER A 101 9.62 -6.54 1.22
N LEU A 102 8.45 -5.93 1.08
CA LEU A 102 8.31 -4.48 1.11
C LEU A 102 8.85 -3.86 2.40
N ALA A 103 8.50 -4.44 3.56
CA ALA A 103 8.94 -3.90 4.84
C ALA A 103 10.43 -4.13 5.12
N THR A 104 11.00 -5.25 4.66
CA THR A 104 12.41 -5.59 4.97
C THR A 104 13.41 -5.10 3.94
N GLU A 105 13.06 -5.12 2.66
CA GLU A 105 13.97 -4.86 1.55
C GLU A 105 13.75 -3.49 0.90
N VAL A 106 12.51 -2.99 0.86
CA VAL A 106 12.15 -1.73 0.20
C VAL A 106 12.11 -0.56 1.18
N LEU A 107 11.50 -0.75 2.34
CA LEU A 107 11.39 0.28 3.36
C LEU A 107 12.69 0.43 4.14
N LYS A 108 13.23 1.64 4.20
CA LYS A 108 14.47 1.91 4.96
C LYS A 108 14.26 1.90 6.48
N PRO A 109 15.32 1.74 7.27
CA PRO A 109 15.28 1.99 8.71
C PRO A 109 14.75 3.40 9.02
N GLY A 110 13.87 3.54 10.00
CA GLY A 110 13.17 4.79 10.31
C GLY A 110 12.06 5.17 9.33
N GLY A 111 11.86 4.43 8.25
CA GLY A 111 10.76 4.62 7.31
C GLY A 111 9.43 4.17 7.89
N GLN A 112 8.33 4.50 7.21
CA GLN A 112 6.98 4.21 7.70
C GLN A 112 6.10 3.51 6.68
N VAL A 113 5.17 2.69 7.18
CA VAL A 113 4.04 2.15 6.44
C VAL A 113 2.77 2.87 6.88
N LEU A 114 2.02 3.38 5.93
CA LEU A 114 0.68 3.93 6.14
C LEU A 114 -0.31 3.05 5.37
N PHE A 115 -1.40 2.66 5.99
CA PHE A 115 -2.40 1.89 5.26
C PHE A 115 -3.83 2.23 5.67
N PHE A 116 -4.72 2.08 4.70
CA PHE A 116 -6.16 1.98 4.86
C PHE A 116 -6.60 0.75 4.07
N GLU A 117 -6.94 -0.33 4.77
CA GLU A 117 -7.24 -1.61 4.12
C GLU A 117 -8.54 -2.21 4.66
N HIS A 118 -9.33 -2.83 3.76
CA HIS A 118 -10.33 -3.74 4.25
C HIS A 118 -9.67 -5.06 4.67
N VAL A 119 -10.12 -5.60 5.79
CA VAL A 119 -9.48 -6.73 6.44
C VAL A 119 -10.51 -7.74 6.94
N GLN A 120 -10.04 -8.91 7.32
CA GLN A 120 -10.90 -9.88 7.99
C GLN A 120 -11.48 -9.29 9.27
N ASN A 121 -12.80 -9.41 9.43
CA ASN A 121 -13.53 -8.92 10.60
C ASN A 121 -13.17 -9.76 11.85
N PRO A 122 -12.98 -9.15 13.03
CA PRO A 122 -12.67 -9.87 14.25
C PRO A 122 -13.83 -10.73 14.78
N GLN A 123 -15.06 -10.48 14.35
CA GLN A 123 -16.22 -11.25 14.74
C GLN A 123 -16.28 -12.58 13.96
N PRO A 124 -16.27 -13.77 14.62
CA PRO A 124 -16.14 -15.05 13.94
C PRO A 124 -17.24 -15.33 12.91
N HIS A 125 -18.47 -14.90 13.18
CA HIS A 125 -19.61 -15.12 12.26
C HIS A 125 -19.48 -14.25 11.00
N ILE A 126 -18.98 -13.02 11.10
CA ILE A 126 -18.72 -12.16 9.94
C ILE A 126 -17.52 -12.70 9.16
N ALA A 127 -16.43 -13.07 9.85
CA ALA A 127 -15.25 -13.68 9.22
C ALA A 127 -15.62 -14.95 8.43
N TRP A 128 -16.55 -15.74 8.95
CA TRP A 128 -17.06 -16.90 8.21
C TRP A 128 -17.76 -16.49 6.90
N TRP A 129 -18.62 -15.46 6.94
CA TRP A 129 -19.27 -14.93 5.74
C TRP A 129 -18.26 -14.31 4.77
N GLN A 130 -17.26 -13.61 5.26
CA GLN A 130 -16.16 -13.09 4.43
C GLN A 130 -15.46 -14.23 3.69
N THR A 131 -15.09 -15.31 4.39
CA THR A 131 -14.45 -16.48 3.78
C THR A 131 -15.36 -17.16 2.76
N PHE A 132 -16.64 -17.27 3.05
CA PHE A 132 -17.63 -17.88 2.14
C PHE A 132 -17.77 -17.08 0.83
N TRP A 133 -17.85 -15.75 0.92
CA TRP A 133 -18.03 -14.89 -0.25
C TRP A 133 -16.72 -14.52 -0.96
N SER A 134 -15.58 -14.66 -0.32
CA SER A 134 -14.27 -14.23 -0.84
C SER A 134 -13.94 -14.74 -2.24
N PRO A 135 -14.19 -16.02 -2.60
CA PRO A 135 -13.89 -16.50 -3.94
C PRO A 135 -14.72 -15.84 -5.04
N LEU A 136 -16.01 -15.59 -4.78
CA LEU A 136 -16.89 -14.91 -5.73
C LEU A 136 -16.56 -13.42 -5.83
N TRP A 137 -16.24 -12.80 -4.70
CA TRP A 137 -15.80 -11.41 -4.61
C TRP A 137 -14.52 -11.19 -5.41
N ALA A 138 -13.55 -12.09 -5.29
CA ALA A 138 -12.29 -12.01 -6.03
C ALA A 138 -12.47 -12.03 -7.55
N LEU A 139 -13.47 -12.76 -8.05
CA LEU A 139 -13.80 -12.76 -9.49
C LEU A 139 -14.40 -11.44 -9.97
N ALA A 140 -15.14 -10.74 -9.12
CA ALA A 140 -15.83 -9.50 -9.45
C ALA A 140 -14.95 -8.25 -9.24
N PHE A 141 -13.95 -8.32 -8.35
CA PHE A 141 -13.15 -7.18 -7.88
C PHE A 141 -11.64 -7.43 -7.97
N ASP A 142 -11.18 -7.88 -9.12
CA ASP A 142 -9.77 -7.97 -9.51
C ASP A 142 -8.87 -8.66 -8.45
N GLY A 143 -9.30 -9.85 -8.02
CA GLY A 143 -8.55 -10.65 -7.05
C GLY A 143 -8.71 -10.23 -5.58
N CYS A 144 -9.50 -9.19 -5.30
CA CYS A 144 -9.75 -8.71 -3.94
C CYS A 144 -10.39 -9.78 -3.06
N ARG A 145 -9.82 -10.05 -1.89
CA ARG A 145 -10.30 -11.04 -0.93
C ARG A 145 -10.72 -10.38 0.38
N LEU A 146 -11.92 -10.72 0.84
CA LEU A 146 -12.52 -10.17 2.06
C LEU A 146 -11.91 -10.74 3.35
N ASP A 147 -11.32 -11.93 3.29
CA ASP A 147 -10.91 -12.75 4.41
C ASP A 147 -9.42 -12.65 4.77
N ARG A 148 -8.75 -11.58 4.33
CA ARG A 148 -7.32 -11.36 4.57
C ARG A 148 -7.07 -10.45 5.78
N PRO A 149 -6.41 -10.91 6.86
CA PRO A 149 -6.04 -10.07 7.99
C PRO A 149 -4.74 -9.30 7.72
N THR A 150 -4.70 -8.47 6.65
CA THR A 150 -3.49 -7.81 6.16
C THR A 150 -2.83 -6.92 7.21
N HIS A 151 -3.60 -6.24 8.04
CA HIS A 151 -3.10 -5.45 9.17
C HIS A 151 -2.28 -6.30 10.15
N THR A 152 -2.77 -7.50 10.48
CA THR A 152 -2.04 -8.43 11.36
C THR A 152 -0.74 -8.90 10.72
N TRP A 153 -0.74 -9.17 9.41
CA TRP A 153 0.46 -9.57 8.70
C TRP A 153 1.52 -8.46 8.67
N ILE A 154 1.11 -7.19 8.50
CA ILE A 154 2.03 -6.05 8.59
C ILE A 154 2.66 -5.99 9.99
N GLN A 155 1.86 -6.10 11.06
CA GLN A 155 2.35 -6.09 12.44
C GLN A 155 3.31 -7.26 12.71
N GLN A 156 3.01 -8.45 12.20
CA GLN A 156 3.80 -9.68 12.38
C GLN A 156 5.19 -9.65 11.71
N VAL A 157 5.43 -8.78 10.73
CA VAL A 157 6.79 -8.60 10.19
C VAL A 157 7.76 -8.26 11.31
N GLY A 158 7.32 -7.48 12.31
CA GLY A 158 8.13 -7.05 13.43
C GLY A 158 9.17 -5.97 13.07
N GLY A 159 10.00 -5.62 14.05
CA GLY A 159 11.00 -4.57 13.86
C GLY A 159 10.42 -3.16 13.79
N TRP A 160 9.20 -2.97 14.29
CA TRP A 160 8.54 -1.66 14.39
C TRP A 160 8.94 -0.94 15.66
N ALA A 161 9.31 0.34 15.53
CA ALA A 161 9.55 1.25 16.66
C ALA A 161 8.23 1.82 17.20
N SER A 162 7.23 2.00 16.31
CA SER A 162 5.84 2.28 16.69
C SER A 162 4.89 1.50 15.81
N ASP A 163 3.75 1.12 16.37
CA ASP A 163 2.70 0.34 15.74
C ASP A 163 1.35 0.89 16.22
N GLU A 164 0.75 1.72 15.39
CA GLU A 164 -0.53 2.37 15.64
C GLU A 164 -1.54 1.85 14.60
N VAL A 165 -2.39 0.92 15.01
CA VAL A 165 -3.47 0.37 14.17
C VAL A 165 -4.80 0.58 14.90
N THR A 166 -5.75 1.21 14.19
CA THR A 166 -7.05 1.58 14.75
C THR A 166 -8.20 1.15 13.85
N ASP A 167 -9.38 1.10 14.44
CA ASP A 167 -10.64 1.01 13.70
C ASP A 167 -10.94 2.33 12.97
N VAL A 168 -11.79 2.26 11.99
CA VAL A 168 -12.34 3.46 11.34
C VAL A 168 -13.53 3.96 12.16
N ASP A 169 -13.48 5.23 12.57
CA ASP A 169 -14.53 5.83 13.38
C ASP A 169 -15.89 5.78 12.67
N GLY A 170 -16.89 5.29 13.39
CA GLY A 170 -18.27 5.21 12.92
C GLY A 170 -18.57 4.05 11.99
N GLU A 171 -17.62 3.13 11.78
CA GLU A 171 -17.86 1.92 11.02
C GLU A 171 -18.69 0.90 11.82
N ASP A 172 -19.75 0.37 11.20
CA ASP A 172 -20.54 -0.69 11.79
C ASP A 172 -19.76 -2.02 11.77
N GLY A 173 -19.55 -2.63 12.92
CA GLY A 173 -18.84 -3.91 13.03
C GLY A 173 -19.56 -5.11 12.41
N GLU A 174 -20.82 -4.97 11.99
CA GLU A 174 -21.65 -6.06 11.49
C GLU A 174 -21.69 -6.18 9.95
N HIS A 175 -20.64 -5.68 9.25
CA HIS A 175 -20.58 -5.78 7.79
C HIS A 175 -19.31 -6.47 7.26
N LEU A 176 -19.38 -6.92 5.99
CA LEU A 176 -18.32 -7.70 5.35
C LEU A 176 -17.08 -6.87 4.99
N LEU A 177 -17.22 -5.56 4.79
CA LEU A 177 -16.12 -4.64 4.45
C LEU A 177 -15.62 -3.95 5.72
N TRP A 178 -14.87 -4.69 6.53
CA TRP A 178 -14.27 -4.17 7.75
C TRP A 178 -12.92 -3.53 7.45
N HIS A 179 -12.70 -2.30 7.90
CA HIS A 179 -11.48 -1.57 7.58
C HIS A 179 -10.58 -1.37 8.80
N ARG A 180 -9.29 -1.22 8.53
CA ARG A 180 -8.27 -0.79 9.48
C ARG A 180 -7.43 0.32 8.88
N VAL A 181 -7.11 1.27 9.74
CA VAL A 181 -6.13 2.34 9.45
C VAL A 181 -4.91 2.09 10.30
N GLY A 182 -3.74 2.22 9.72
CA GLY A 182 -2.52 2.02 10.49
C GLY A 182 -1.35 2.88 10.03
N LYS A 183 -0.49 3.14 11.01
CA LYS A 183 0.82 3.74 10.84
C LYS A 183 1.84 2.96 11.65
N LEU A 184 2.80 2.36 10.97
CA LEU A 184 3.91 1.68 11.59
C LEU A 184 5.22 2.34 11.17
N VAL A 185 6.13 2.55 12.11
CA VAL A 185 7.45 3.12 11.85
C VAL A 185 8.50 2.05 12.12
N LYS A 186 9.34 1.79 11.12
CA LYS A 186 10.42 0.81 11.22
C LYS A 186 11.50 1.28 12.19
N ALA A 187 12.04 0.39 13.01
CA ALA A 187 13.17 0.71 13.87
C ALA A 187 14.41 1.14 13.05
N MET A 188 15.26 1.94 13.66
CA MET A 188 16.52 2.42 13.07
C MET A 188 17.55 1.31 12.94
#